data_d8d1c19985e88c5fee41524c98458a78
#
_entry.id   d8d1c19985e88c5fee41524c98458a78
#
_cell.length_a   1.000
_cell.length_b   1.000
_cell.length_c   1.000
_cell.angle_alpha   90.00
_cell.angle_beta   90.00
_cell.angle_gamma   90.00
#
_symmetry.space_group_name_H-M   'P 1'
#
loop_
_entity.id
_entity.type
_entity.pdbx_description
1 polymer ?
#
loop_
_entity_poly.entity_id
_entity_poly.type
_entity_poly.pdbx_seq_one_letter_code
_entity_poly.pdbx_strand_id
1 'polypeptide(L)'
;IVNGCTFDNNLPCIAEKEVVAVSSVVDELMHYMLTENDCYLASKEEQDKLVETVLAGGKLNRKCVGRDAKTLLSMIGVQAPANTRCIIFEGPKEHPLITTELMMPILGIVRAKDFDDAVEQAVWLEHGNRHSAHIHSKNIDNITKYAKAIDTAILVKNGPSYSALGFGGEGFCTFTIASRTGEGLTSASTFTKRRRCVMTDSLCIRFDRYKKYDGYGSYLDSGVVS
;
A
#
# COMPACT_ATOMS: atom_id res chain seq x y z
N ILE A 1 4.20 -10.55 -2.14
CA ILE A 1 4.90 -9.66 -1.18
C ILE A 1 6.05 -8.94 -1.89
N VAL A 2 7.09 -9.66 -2.36
CA VAL A 2 8.28 -9.02 -2.97
C VAL A 2 7.91 -8.12 -4.16
N ASN A 3 7.01 -8.55 -5.02
CA ASN A 3 6.56 -7.76 -6.17
C ASN A 3 5.91 -6.43 -5.75
N GLY A 4 5.12 -6.42 -4.68
CA GLY A 4 4.52 -5.19 -4.17
C GLY A 4 5.55 -4.30 -3.47
N CYS A 5 6.44 -4.89 -2.64
CA CYS A 5 7.51 -4.14 -1.98
C CYS A 5 8.46 -3.47 -2.98
N THR A 6 8.75 -4.13 -4.12
CA THR A 6 9.70 -3.62 -5.11
C THR A 6 9.08 -2.79 -6.22
N PHE A 7 7.75 -2.66 -6.23
CA PHE A 7 7.07 -1.82 -7.20
C PHE A 7 7.49 -0.36 -7.02
N ASP A 8 8.04 0.21 -8.09
CA ASP A 8 8.61 1.57 -8.09
C ASP A 8 9.56 1.83 -6.89
N ASN A 9 10.41 0.85 -6.58
CA ASN A 9 11.34 0.88 -5.45
C ASN A 9 10.71 1.26 -4.12
N ASN A 10 9.49 0.78 -3.85
CA ASN A 10 8.73 1.05 -2.62
C ASN A 10 8.30 2.52 -2.44
N LEU A 11 8.21 3.31 -3.51
CA LEU A 11 7.75 4.69 -3.43
C LEU A 11 6.23 4.82 -3.16
N PRO A 12 5.35 3.97 -3.72
CA PRO A 12 3.93 4.04 -3.39
C PRO A 12 3.68 3.79 -1.90
N CYS A 13 2.88 4.66 -1.28
CA CYS A 13 2.57 4.60 0.15
C CYS A 13 1.83 3.33 0.58
N ILE A 14 1.27 2.56 -0.36
CA ILE A 14 0.61 1.27 -0.12
C ILE A 14 1.55 0.07 -0.23
N ALA A 15 2.80 0.26 -0.70
CA ALA A 15 3.74 -0.84 -0.89
C ALA A 15 4.03 -1.56 0.43
N GLU A 16 4.27 -2.86 0.34
CA GLU A 16 4.65 -3.68 1.51
C GLU A 16 5.93 -3.14 2.13
N LYS A 17 5.89 -2.81 3.41
CA LYS A 17 7.01 -2.20 4.15
C LYS A 17 7.57 -3.11 5.21
N GLU A 18 6.72 -3.94 5.80
CA GLU A 18 7.07 -5.00 6.74
C GLU A 18 6.18 -6.22 6.53
N VAL A 19 6.62 -7.34 7.04
CA VAL A 19 5.88 -8.61 7.02
C VAL A 19 5.81 -9.16 8.43
N VAL A 20 4.61 -9.39 8.94
CA VAL A 20 4.40 -10.18 10.15
C VAL A 20 3.96 -11.58 9.72
N ALA A 21 4.79 -12.57 9.97
CA ALA A 21 4.53 -13.94 9.54
C ALA A 21 4.52 -14.91 10.71
N VAL A 22 3.55 -15.83 10.71
CA VAL A 22 3.46 -16.88 11.73
C VAL A 22 4.66 -17.81 11.64
N SER A 23 5.23 -18.20 12.78
CA SER A 23 6.46 -19.00 12.88
C SER A 23 6.47 -20.26 12.01
N SER A 24 5.31 -20.88 11.82
CA SER A 24 5.19 -22.09 10.99
C SER A 24 5.46 -21.88 9.50
N VAL A 25 5.49 -20.63 9.01
CA VAL A 25 5.66 -20.32 7.58
C VAL A 25 6.83 -19.39 7.30
N VAL A 26 7.45 -18.76 8.30
CA VAL A 26 8.52 -17.77 8.11
C VAL A 26 9.69 -18.32 7.33
N ASP A 27 10.18 -19.50 7.72
CA ASP A 27 11.39 -20.07 7.13
C ASP A 27 11.18 -20.45 5.66
N GLU A 28 10.01 -21.01 5.33
CA GLU A 28 9.62 -21.32 3.96
C GLU A 28 9.41 -20.05 3.14
N LEU A 29 8.77 -19.04 3.71
CA LEU A 29 8.58 -17.74 3.07
C LEU A 29 9.91 -17.09 2.71
N MET A 30 10.85 -17.02 3.67
CA MET A 30 12.18 -16.46 3.44
C MET A 30 12.97 -17.28 2.42
N HIS A 31 12.86 -18.62 2.44
CA HIS A 31 13.48 -19.47 1.45
C HIS A 31 13.03 -19.07 0.02
N TYR A 32 11.74 -18.95 -0.24
CA TYR A 32 11.25 -18.55 -1.57
C TYR A 32 11.60 -17.11 -1.93
N MET A 33 11.65 -16.19 -0.96
CA MET A 33 12.12 -14.84 -1.21
C MET A 33 13.57 -14.82 -1.71
N LEU A 34 14.43 -15.67 -1.14
CA LEU A 34 15.84 -15.74 -1.50
C LEU A 34 16.10 -16.50 -2.81
N THR A 35 15.41 -17.62 -3.02
CA THR A 35 15.70 -18.54 -4.14
C THR A 35 14.94 -18.21 -5.42
N GLU A 36 13.75 -17.62 -5.32
CA GLU A 36 12.87 -17.40 -6.47
C GLU A 36 12.55 -15.92 -6.73
N ASN A 37 12.90 -15.04 -5.80
CA ASN A 37 12.54 -13.62 -5.90
C ASN A 37 13.71 -12.65 -5.80
N ASP A 38 14.93 -13.15 -5.95
CA ASP A 38 16.16 -12.34 -5.99
C ASP A 38 16.33 -11.41 -4.78
N CYS A 39 15.88 -11.82 -3.60
CA CYS A 39 16.09 -11.09 -2.38
C CYS A 39 17.49 -11.33 -1.81
N TYR A 40 18.02 -10.33 -1.11
CA TYR A 40 19.28 -10.41 -0.37
C TYR A 40 18.98 -10.45 1.14
N LEU A 41 19.51 -11.45 1.83
CA LEU A 41 19.39 -11.55 3.30
C LEU A 41 20.50 -10.75 3.97
N ALA A 42 20.12 -9.66 4.64
CA ALA A 42 21.06 -8.83 5.36
C ALA A 42 21.45 -9.47 6.71
N SER A 43 22.76 -9.60 6.94
CA SER A 43 23.30 -9.99 8.26
C SER A 43 23.02 -8.91 9.31
N LYS A 44 23.22 -9.25 10.59
CA LYS A 44 23.00 -8.29 11.68
C LYS A 44 23.88 -7.03 11.55
N GLU A 45 25.16 -7.23 11.18
CA GLU A 45 26.08 -6.11 10.95
C GLU A 45 25.65 -5.22 9.79
N GLU A 46 25.11 -5.82 8.73
CA GLU A 46 24.58 -5.08 7.57
C GLU A 46 23.30 -4.33 7.92
N GLN A 47 22.42 -4.91 8.75
CA GLN A 47 21.26 -4.21 9.29
C GLN A 47 21.66 -2.94 10.05
N ASP A 48 22.67 -3.05 10.92
CA ASP A 48 23.15 -1.90 11.71
C ASP A 48 23.73 -0.81 10.78
N LYS A 49 24.51 -1.17 9.76
CA LYS A 49 25.01 -0.23 8.74
C LYS A 49 23.88 0.38 7.90
N LEU A 50 22.85 -0.41 7.58
CA LEU A 50 21.67 0.10 6.88
C LEU A 50 20.94 1.14 7.75
N VAL A 51 20.74 0.87 9.03
CA VAL A 51 20.13 1.84 9.98
C VAL A 51 20.92 3.16 9.96
N GLU A 52 22.24 3.12 10.09
CA GLU A 52 23.10 4.32 10.07
C GLU A 52 23.02 5.07 8.73
N THR A 53 22.91 4.33 7.62
CA THR A 53 22.92 4.92 6.27
C THR A 53 21.57 5.50 5.91
N VAL A 54 20.47 4.76 6.16
CA VAL A 54 19.13 5.16 5.71
C VAL A 54 18.39 6.02 6.73
N LEU A 55 18.76 5.94 8.03
CA LEU A 55 18.20 6.74 9.11
C LEU A 55 19.27 7.66 9.73
N ALA A 56 19.96 8.40 8.90
CA ALA A 56 21.05 9.29 9.33
C ALA A 56 20.58 10.32 10.38
N GLY A 57 21.11 10.21 11.60
CA GLY A 57 20.72 11.08 12.71
C GLY A 57 19.26 10.90 13.15
N GLY A 58 18.70 9.72 12.97
CA GLY A 58 17.30 9.39 13.32
C GLY A 58 16.27 9.94 12.33
N LYS A 59 16.70 10.42 11.17
CA LYS A 59 15.83 10.92 10.09
C LYS A 59 16.09 10.16 8.80
N LEU A 60 15.04 9.97 8.01
CA LEU A 60 15.14 9.32 6.71
C LEU A 60 16.12 10.07 5.80
N ASN A 61 17.13 9.36 5.32
CA ASN A 61 18.12 9.88 4.38
C ASN A 61 17.51 9.98 2.96
N ARG A 62 17.20 11.18 2.53
CA ARG A 62 16.59 11.45 1.21
C ARG A 62 17.40 10.92 0.02
N LYS A 63 18.70 10.69 0.18
CA LYS A 63 19.55 10.12 -0.89
C LYS A 63 19.27 8.63 -1.12
N CYS A 64 18.66 7.95 -0.14
CA CYS A 64 18.32 6.53 -0.19
C CYS A 64 16.90 6.30 -0.72
N VAL A 65 16.01 7.28 -0.62
CA VAL A 65 14.61 7.16 -1.06
C VAL A 65 14.52 6.84 -2.55
N GLY A 66 13.74 5.81 -2.89
CA GLY A 66 13.53 5.34 -4.26
C GLY A 66 14.75 4.68 -4.91
N ARG A 67 15.83 4.42 -4.16
CA ARG A 67 16.98 3.68 -4.68
C ARG A 67 16.71 2.19 -4.69
N ASP A 68 17.27 1.50 -5.69
CA ASP A 68 17.21 0.05 -5.76
C ASP A 68 18.05 -0.63 -4.65
N ALA A 69 17.73 -1.88 -4.35
CA ALA A 69 18.37 -2.66 -3.29
C ALA A 69 19.88 -2.77 -3.48
N LYS A 70 20.35 -2.96 -4.70
CA LYS A 70 21.77 -3.07 -5.00
C LYS A 70 22.54 -1.78 -4.69
N THR A 71 21.96 -0.63 -5.03
CA THR A 71 22.54 0.68 -4.71
C THR A 71 22.62 0.87 -3.19
N LEU A 72 21.56 0.53 -2.44
CA LEU A 72 21.56 0.62 -0.99
C LEU A 72 22.64 -0.28 -0.36
N LEU A 73 22.78 -1.52 -0.84
CA LEU A 73 23.83 -2.45 -0.39
C LEU A 73 25.23 -1.92 -0.71
N SER A 74 25.42 -1.32 -1.87
CA SER A 74 26.72 -0.74 -2.24
C SER A 74 27.10 0.46 -1.32
N MET A 75 26.13 1.22 -0.83
CA MET A 75 26.36 2.33 0.11
C MET A 75 26.91 1.85 1.46
N ILE A 76 26.64 0.61 1.85
CA ILE A 76 27.18 -0.01 3.07
C ILE A 76 28.38 -0.93 2.80
N GLY A 77 28.93 -0.89 1.58
CA GLY A 77 30.11 -1.67 1.18
C GLY A 77 29.84 -3.12 0.78
N VAL A 78 28.59 -3.49 0.54
CA VAL A 78 28.19 -4.85 0.13
C VAL A 78 28.06 -4.93 -1.38
N GLN A 79 28.73 -5.94 -1.98
CA GLN A 79 28.60 -6.26 -3.41
C GLN A 79 27.51 -7.31 -3.60
N ALA A 80 26.33 -6.89 -3.98
CA ALA A 80 25.20 -7.78 -4.24
C ALA A 80 25.10 -8.17 -5.72
N PRO A 81 24.46 -9.32 -6.04
CA PRO A 81 24.13 -9.70 -7.42
C PRO A 81 23.37 -8.60 -8.16
N ALA A 82 23.57 -8.52 -9.48
CA ALA A 82 22.99 -7.46 -10.31
C ALA A 82 21.43 -7.49 -10.33
N ASN A 83 20.87 -8.68 -10.14
CA ASN A 83 19.43 -8.94 -10.12
C ASN A 83 18.79 -8.77 -8.72
N THR A 84 19.55 -8.36 -7.70
CA THR A 84 18.99 -8.16 -6.35
C THR A 84 17.88 -7.13 -6.36
N ARG A 85 16.67 -7.57 -5.96
CA ARG A 85 15.45 -6.76 -6.01
C ARG A 85 15.08 -6.14 -4.66
N CYS A 86 15.28 -6.87 -3.57
CA CYS A 86 14.86 -6.48 -2.24
C CYS A 86 15.88 -6.91 -1.20
N ILE A 87 16.08 -6.11 -0.17
CA ILE A 87 16.85 -6.48 1.02
C ILE A 87 15.85 -6.99 2.06
N ILE A 88 16.04 -8.21 2.55
CA ILE A 88 15.20 -8.78 3.60
C ILE A 88 16.02 -9.08 4.85
N PHE A 89 15.39 -9.04 6.00
CA PHE A 89 15.96 -9.45 7.27
C PHE A 89 14.86 -9.84 8.26
N GLU A 90 15.17 -10.74 9.19
CA GLU A 90 14.31 -11.02 10.32
C GLU A 90 14.74 -10.19 11.54
N GLY A 91 13.76 -9.59 12.23
CA GLY A 91 14.03 -8.75 13.40
C GLY A 91 12.78 -8.55 14.28
N PRO A 92 13.00 -7.98 15.49
CA PRO A 92 11.90 -7.61 16.37
C PRO A 92 11.07 -6.47 15.75
N LYS A 93 9.79 -6.41 16.07
CA LYS A 93 8.87 -5.38 15.52
C LYS A 93 9.33 -3.95 15.82
N GLU A 94 10.09 -3.75 16.89
CA GLU A 94 10.64 -2.44 17.27
C GLU A 94 11.88 -2.03 16.48
N HIS A 95 12.36 -2.89 15.56
CA HIS A 95 13.56 -2.58 14.78
C HIS A 95 13.36 -1.31 13.93
N PRO A 96 14.31 -0.35 13.92
CA PRO A 96 14.13 0.94 13.24
C PRO A 96 13.77 0.85 11.75
N LEU A 97 14.32 -0.15 11.03
CA LEU A 97 13.99 -0.39 9.62
C LEU A 97 12.60 -1.03 9.41
N ILE A 98 11.92 -1.45 10.48
CA ILE A 98 10.56 -1.99 10.45
C ILE A 98 9.55 -0.90 10.83
N THR A 99 9.85 -0.14 11.88
CA THR A 99 8.94 0.88 12.40
C THR A 99 8.91 2.18 11.60
N THR A 100 9.87 2.38 10.68
CA THR A 100 9.99 3.61 9.89
C THR A 100 9.57 3.37 8.45
N GLU A 101 8.74 4.23 7.88
CA GLU A 101 8.46 4.24 6.45
C GLU A 101 9.71 4.64 5.67
N LEU A 102 10.35 3.67 5.02
CA LEU A 102 11.65 3.86 4.36
C LEU A 102 11.55 4.37 2.93
N MET A 103 10.49 4.02 2.20
CA MET A 103 10.31 4.33 0.77
C MET A 103 11.48 3.80 -0.08
N MET A 104 11.89 2.57 0.18
CA MET A 104 12.96 1.85 -0.51
C MET A 104 12.78 0.33 -0.30
N PRO A 105 13.35 -0.54 -1.17
CA PRO A 105 13.09 -1.97 -1.13
C PRO A 105 13.90 -2.68 -0.01
N ILE A 106 13.60 -2.33 1.23
CA ILE A 106 14.07 -2.98 2.46
C ILE A 106 12.83 -3.50 3.18
N LEU A 107 12.76 -4.80 3.43
CA LEU A 107 11.59 -5.47 3.97
C LEU A 107 11.97 -6.26 5.23
N GLY A 108 11.57 -5.76 6.37
CA GLY A 108 11.72 -6.46 7.64
C GLY A 108 10.66 -7.54 7.83
N ILE A 109 11.06 -8.68 8.37
CA ILE A 109 10.20 -9.81 8.67
C ILE A 109 10.14 -9.99 10.17
N VAL A 110 8.93 -9.94 10.72
CA VAL A 110 8.65 -10.13 12.14
C VAL A 110 8.01 -11.51 12.34
N ARG A 111 8.63 -12.33 13.16
CA ARG A 111 8.12 -13.66 13.46
C ARG A 111 7.09 -13.61 14.59
N ALA A 112 5.87 -14.02 14.32
CA ALA A 112 4.81 -14.17 15.30
C ALA A 112 4.66 -15.64 15.71
N LYS A 113 4.32 -15.88 16.98
CA LYS A 113 4.16 -17.25 17.52
C LYS A 113 2.95 -17.97 16.89
N ASP A 114 1.86 -17.25 16.66
CA ASP A 114 0.62 -17.73 16.10
C ASP A 114 -0.12 -16.61 15.35
N PHE A 115 -1.30 -16.90 14.82
CA PHE A 115 -2.08 -15.91 14.06
C PHE A 115 -2.56 -14.74 14.90
N ASP A 116 -2.93 -14.99 16.16
CA ASP A 116 -3.44 -13.93 17.04
C ASP A 116 -2.33 -12.94 17.40
N ASP A 117 -1.16 -13.44 17.73
CA ASP A 117 0.03 -12.64 17.94
C ASP A 117 0.42 -11.87 16.64
N ALA A 118 0.28 -12.49 15.47
CA ALA A 118 0.53 -11.81 14.21
C ALA A 118 -0.42 -10.62 13.99
N VAL A 119 -1.69 -10.77 14.33
CA VAL A 119 -2.68 -9.68 14.27
C VAL A 119 -2.32 -8.56 15.23
N GLU A 120 -1.98 -8.87 16.47
CA GLU A 120 -1.59 -7.88 17.48
C GLU A 120 -0.35 -7.09 17.04
N GLN A 121 0.66 -7.77 16.52
CA GLN A 121 1.89 -7.12 16.04
C GLN A 121 1.62 -6.25 14.81
N ALA A 122 0.82 -6.72 13.86
CA ALA A 122 0.46 -5.94 12.67
C ALA A 122 -0.36 -4.68 13.02
N VAL A 123 -1.31 -4.78 13.95
CA VAL A 123 -2.06 -3.61 14.44
C VAL A 123 -1.15 -2.61 15.14
N TRP A 124 -0.17 -3.10 15.92
CA TRP A 124 0.82 -2.23 16.55
C TRP A 124 1.70 -1.51 15.54
N LEU A 125 2.14 -2.21 14.47
CA LEU A 125 2.98 -1.65 13.40
C LEU A 125 2.23 -0.67 12.49
N GLU A 126 0.93 -0.79 12.37
CA GLU A 126 0.08 0.13 11.60
C GLU A 126 0.00 1.53 12.23
N HIS A 127 0.35 1.68 13.49
CA HIS A 127 0.48 2.93 14.24
C HIS A 127 -0.80 3.79 14.29
N GLY A 128 -1.96 3.24 13.96
CA GLY A 128 -3.24 3.96 13.91
C GLY A 128 -3.40 4.86 12.68
N ASN A 129 -2.56 4.72 11.67
CA ASN A 129 -2.66 5.44 10.40
C ASN A 129 -3.90 5.04 9.59
N ARG A 130 -4.33 3.78 9.70
CA ARG A 130 -5.49 3.18 9.02
C ARG A 130 -5.41 3.36 7.51
N HIS A 131 -4.20 3.22 6.97
CA HIS A 131 -3.90 3.49 5.58
C HIS A 131 -4.13 2.26 4.70
N SER A 132 -3.23 1.31 4.73
CA SER A 132 -3.27 0.10 3.90
C SER A 132 -2.69 -1.11 4.63
N ALA A 133 -3.28 -2.26 4.36
CA ALA A 133 -2.82 -3.52 4.92
C ALA A 133 -3.01 -4.67 3.92
N HIS A 134 -2.29 -5.75 4.13
CA HIS A 134 -2.32 -6.93 3.28
C HIS A 134 -2.47 -8.18 4.13
N ILE A 135 -3.11 -9.21 3.58
CA ILE A 135 -3.17 -10.54 4.21
C ILE A 135 -3.01 -11.62 3.16
N HIS A 136 -2.14 -12.58 3.43
CA HIS A 136 -1.98 -13.80 2.66
C HIS A 136 -2.51 -14.98 3.46
N SER A 137 -3.72 -15.41 3.17
CA SER A 137 -4.39 -16.52 3.86
C SER A 137 -5.48 -17.13 2.98
N LYS A 138 -5.75 -18.41 3.18
CA LYS A 138 -6.93 -19.11 2.64
C LYS A 138 -8.00 -19.36 3.71
N ASN A 139 -7.71 -19.08 4.99
CA ASN A 139 -8.65 -19.22 6.08
C ASN A 139 -9.52 -17.98 6.18
N ILE A 140 -10.81 -18.12 5.89
CA ILE A 140 -11.77 -16.99 5.86
C ILE A 140 -11.99 -16.37 7.25
N ASP A 141 -11.91 -17.15 8.32
CA ASP A 141 -12.05 -16.64 9.68
C ASP A 141 -10.86 -15.77 10.06
N ASN A 142 -9.66 -16.20 9.69
CA ASN A 142 -8.44 -15.41 9.88
C ASN A 142 -8.49 -14.10 9.09
N ILE A 143 -8.93 -14.16 7.83
CA ILE A 143 -9.08 -12.96 6.99
C ILE A 143 -10.08 -12.00 7.64
N THR A 144 -11.23 -12.51 8.09
CA THR A 144 -12.27 -11.72 8.74
C THR A 144 -11.78 -11.10 10.05
N LYS A 145 -11.07 -11.86 10.88
CA LYS A 145 -10.51 -11.37 12.14
C LYS A 145 -9.51 -10.25 11.92
N TYR A 146 -8.57 -10.46 10.98
CA TYR A 146 -7.57 -9.46 10.64
C TYR A 146 -8.21 -8.18 10.07
N ALA A 147 -9.12 -8.30 9.11
CA ALA A 147 -9.80 -7.17 8.49
C ALA A 147 -10.50 -6.27 9.53
N LYS A 148 -11.15 -6.89 10.53
CA LYS A 148 -11.81 -6.15 11.62
C LYS A 148 -10.82 -5.48 12.56
N ALA A 149 -9.67 -6.10 12.80
CA ALA A 149 -8.68 -5.59 13.75
C ALA A 149 -7.85 -4.45 13.15
N ILE A 150 -7.44 -4.58 11.89
CA ILE A 150 -6.54 -3.61 11.25
C ILE A 150 -7.28 -2.34 10.79
N ASP A 151 -8.52 -2.44 10.37
CA ASP A 151 -9.44 -1.35 10.03
C ASP A 151 -8.81 -0.26 9.13
N THR A 152 -8.12 -0.69 8.09
CA THR A 152 -7.48 0.21 7.12
C THR A 152 -8.40 0.59 5.97
N ALA A 153 -8.13 1.74 5.32
CA ALA A 153 -8.88 2.19 4.15
C ALA A 153 -8.73 1.24 2.95
N ILE A 154 -7.59 0.57 2.84
CA ILE A 154 -7.29 -0.41 1.79
C ILE A 154 -6.86 -1.71 2.47
N LEU A 155 -7.49 -2.81 2.09
CA LEU A 155 -7.09 -4.16 2.50
C LEU A 155 -6.97 -5.07 1.28
N VAL A 156 -5.76 -5.55 1.01
CA VAL A 156 -5.48 -6.46 -0.10
C VAL A 156 -5.37 -7.89 0.41
N LYS A 157 -6.08 -8.82 -0.22
CA LYS A 157 -6.03 -10.24 0.10
C LYS A 157 -5.32 -11.02 -1.01
N ASN A 158 -4.29 -11.79 -0.64
CA ASN A 158 -3.60 -12.75 -1.52
C ASN A 158 -3.08 -12.15 -2.84
N GLY A 159 -2.68 -10.89 -2.81
CA GLY A 159 -2.13 -10.18 -3.94
C GLY A 159 -1.07 -9.16 -3.50
N PRO A 160 -0.28 -8.64 -4.43
CA PRO A 160 0.62 -7.53 -4.15
C PRO A 160 -0.16 -6.23 -3.94
N SER A 161 0.43 -5.29 -3.24
CA SER A 161 -0.17 -3.98 -2.92
C SER A 161 -0.77 -3.26 -4.13
N TYR A 162 -0.09 -3.29 -5.26
CA TYR A 162 -0.54 -2.63 -6.49
C TYR A 162 -1.82 -3.25 -7.11
N SER A 163 -2.27 -4.40 -6.62
CA SER A 163 -3.60 -4.93 -6.99
C SER A 163 -4.73 -3.98 -6.58
N ALA A 164 -4.53 -3.22 -5.51
CA ALA A 164 -5.46 -2.16 -5.11
C ALA A 164 -5.53 -1.02 -6.14
N LEU A 165 -4.47 -0.83 -6.92
CA LEU A 165 -4.42 0.16 -8.02
C LEU A 165 -4.94 -0.38 -9.35
N GLY A 166 -5.59 -1.54 -9.36
CA GLY A 166 -6.14 -2.16 -10.57
C GLY A 166 -5.16 -3.04 -11.36
N PHE A 167 -3.94 -3.24 -10.89
CA PHE A 167 -2.97 -4.14 -11.52
C PHE A 167 -3.18 -5.58 -11.04
N GLY A 168 -3.95 -6.35 -11.78
CA GLY A 168 -4.27 -7.74 -11.42
C GLY A 168 -5.23 -7.89 -10.24
N GLY A 169 -5.96 -6.84 -9.88
CA GLY A 169 -6.98 -6.81 -8.83
C GLY A 169 -8.14 -5.90 -9.19
N GLU A 170 -9.13 -5.81 -8.32
CA GLU A 170 -10.39 -5.08 -8.54
C GLU A 170 -10.32 -3.61 -8.11
N GLY A 171 -9.13 -3.06 -7.89
CA GLY A 171 -8.94 -1.65 -7.53
C GLY A 171 -9.16 -0.70 -8.71
N PHE A 172 -9.33 0.57 -8.41
CA PHE A 172 -9.37 1.62 -9.43
C PHE A 172 -7.95 1.99 -9.89
N CYS A 173 -7.76 2.20 -11.19
CA CYS A 173 -6.51 2.70 -11.75
C CYS A 173 -6.30 4.18 -11.37
N THR A 174 -5.83 4.41 -10.16
CA THR A 174 -5.64 5.74 -9.60
C THR A 174 -4.48 5.76 -8.62
N PHE A 175 -3.83 6.92 -8.50
CA PHE A 175 -2.85 7.22 -7.45
C PHE A 175 -3.39 8.20 -6.39
N THR A 176 -4.66 8.52 -6.43
CA THR A 176 -5.33 9.18 -5.30
C THR A 176 -5.72 8.10 -4.31
N ILE A 177 -4.83 7.85 -3.37
CA ILE A 177 -4.85 6.71 -2.47
C ILE A 177 -5.01 7.19 -1.04
N ALA A 178 -5.67 6.38 -0.25
CA ALA A 178 -5.79 6.46 1.18
C ALA A 178 -6.45 7.73 1.72
N SER A 179 -7.59 7.48 2.31
CA SER A 179 -8.29 8.42 3.16
C SER A 179 -8.76 7.67 4.39
N ARG A 180 -8.69 8.29 5.53
CA ARG A 180 -9.24 7.74 6.77
C ARG A 180 -10.78 7.66 6.73
N THR A 181 -11.39 8.48 5.91
CA THR A 181 -12.84 8.55 5.71
C THR A 181 -13.17 8.54 4.23
N GLY A 182 -14.30 7.94 3.88
CA GLY A 182 -14.70 7.78 2.49
C GLY A 182 -13.99 6.60 1.82
N GLU A 183 -13.86 6.66 0.49
CA GLU A 183 -13.22 5.60 -0.29
C GLU A 183 -11.71 5.80 -0.34
N GLY A 184 -10.95 4.75 0.01
CA GLY A 184 -9.49 4.78 0.04
C GLY A 184 -8.83 4.91 -1.33
N LEU A 185 -9.52 4.45 -2.39
CA LEU A 185 -9.15 4.61 -3.79
C LEU A 185 -10.24 5.39 -4.51
N THR A 186 -9.87 6.39 -5.28
CA THR A 186 -10.83 7.25 -5.95
C THR A 186 -10.98 6.90 -7.42
N SER A 187 -12.11 7.30 -7.99
CA SER A 187 -12.37 7.27 -9.43
C SER A 187 -12.91 8.62 -9.89
N ALA A 188 -13.11 8.80 -11.18
CA ALA A 188 -13.69 10.03 -11.71
C ALA A 188 -15.03 10.38 -11.05
N SER A 189 -15.84 9.37 -10.69
CA SER A 189 -17.13 9.56 -10.02
C SER A 189 -17.01 10.17 -8.61
N THR A 190 -15.90 9.93 -7.92
CA THR A 190 -15.63 10.48 -6.58
C THR A 190 -15.57 12.00 -6.58
N PHE A 191 -15.13 12.60 -7.69
CA PHE A 191 -14.99 14.05 -7.86
C PHE A 191 -16.19 14.70 -8.53
N THR A 192 -17.29 13.94 -8.72
CA THR A 192 -18.51 14.44 -9.34
C THR A 192 -19.60 14.70 -8.29
N LYS A 193 -20.46 15.66 -8.58
CA LYS A 193 -21.63 15.94 -7.76
C LYS A 193 -22.75 14.95 -8.06
N ARG A 194 -23.22 14.22 -7.07
CA ARG A 194 -24.47 13.46 -7.19
C ARG A 194 -25.65 14.42 -7.14
N ARG A 195 -26.53 14.30 -8.13
CA ARG A 195 -27.77 15.07 -8.19
C ARG A 195 -28.97 14.14 -8.16
N ARG A 196 -29.89 14.42 -7.27
CA ARG A 196 -31.19 13.77 -7.27
C ARG A 196 -32.13 14.58 -8.15
N CYS A 197 -32.76 13.92 -9.10
CA CYS A 197 -33.84 14.50 -9.90
C CYS A 197 -35.12 13.74 -9.60
N VAL A 198 -36.16 14.48 -9.19
CA VAL A 198 -37.48 13.93 -8.96
C VAL A 198 -38.41 14.51 -10.03
N MET A 199 -39.07 13.61 -10.75
CA MET A 199 -40.01 13.97 -11.82
C MET A 199 -41.42 13.64 -11.37
N THR A 200 -42.35 14.53 -11.59
CA THR A 200 -43.78 14.32 -11.29
C THR A 200 -44.57 14.15 -12.59
N ASP A 201 -44.47 15.09 -13.50
CA ASP A 201 -45.32 15.15 -14.71
C ASP A 201 -44.54 14.84 -16.02
N SER A 202 -43.27 14.78 -16.00
CA SER A 202 -42.45 14.54 -17.16
C SER A 202 -41.45 13.38 -16.94
N LEU A 203 -41.33 12.49 -17.90
CA LEU A 203 -40.40 11.36 -17.90
C LEU A 203 -39.03 11.67 -18.54
N CYS A 204 -38.85 12.89 -19.04
CA CYS A 204 -37.63 13.21 -19.77
C CYS A 204 -37.04 14.54 -19.33
N ILE A 205 -35.81 14.47 -18.79
CA ILE A 205 -34.98 15.64 -18.59
C ILE A 205 -33.87 15.60 -19.62
N ARG A 206 -33.90 16.53 -20.57
CA ARG A 206 -32.83 16.70 -21.53
C ARG A 206 -31.96 17.87 -21.12
N PHE A 207 -30.66 17.60 -21.02
CA PHE A 207 -29.67 18.65 -20.98
C PHE A 207 -29.17 18.88 -22.39
N ASP A 208 -29.49 20.00 -22.96
CA ASP A 208 -28.92 20.42 -24.22
C ASP A 208 -27.48 20.87 -23.98
N ARG A 209 -26.53 19.97 -24.18
CA ARG A 209 -25.09 20.22 -23.97
C ARG A 209 -24.51 21.22 -24.98
N TYR A 210 -25.26 21.57 -25.99
CA TYR A 210 -24.78 22.42 -27.09
C TYR A 210 -25.33 23.84 -27.03
N LYS A 211 -26.29 24.14 -26.15
CA LYS A 211 -26.68 25.52 -25.92
C LYS A 211 -25.61 26.21 -25.08
N LYS A 212 -24.96 27.20 -25.67
CA LYS A 212 -24.10 28.11 -24.92
C LYS A 212 -24.89 28.63 -23.71
N TYR A 213 -24.27 28.53 -22.54
CA TYR A 213 -24.82 29.13 -21.33
C TYR A 213 -24.69 30.65 -21.46
N ASP A 214 -25.73 31.27 -21.94
CA ASP A 214 -25.83 32.73 -22.19
C ASP A 214 -26.63 33.49 -21.10
N GLY A 215 -26.64 32.91 -19.90
CA GLY A 215 -27.29 33.49 -18.76
C GLY A 215 -28.75 33.07 -18.58
N TYR A 216 -29.41 33.68 -17.66
CA TYR A 216 -30.76 33.31 -17.18
C TYR A 216 -31.89 33.37 -18.24
N GLY A 217 -31.64 34.00 -19.39
CA GLY A 217 -32.67 34.22 -20.41
C GLY A 217 -33.09 32.98 -21.20
N SER A 218 -32.18 32.03 -21.44
CA SER A 218 -32.47 30.86 -22.28
C SER A 218 -33.25 29.74 -21.56
N TYR A 219 -33.38 29.81 -20.25
CA TYR A 219 -34.14 28.83 -19.48
C TYR A 219 -35.64 29.12 -19.46
N LEU A 220 -36.02 30.37 -19.65
CA LEU A 220 -37.44 30.79 -19.61
C LEU A 220 -38.18 30.44 -20.91
N ASP A 221 -37.46 30.40 -22.04
CA ASP A 221 -38.09 30.09 -23.34
C ASP A 221 -38.27 28.58 -23.56
N SER A 222 -37.70 27.71 -22.74
CA SER A 222 -37.82 26.25 -22.90
C SER A 222 -39.01 25.63 -22.15
N GLY A 223 -39.80 26.42 -21.45
CA GLY A 223 -40.95 25.93 -20.65
C GLY A 223 -40.57 25.01 -19.48
N VAL A 224 -39.33 25.04 -19.03
CA VAL A 224 -38.78 24.09 -18.01
C VAL A 224 -38.60 24.77 -16.66
N VAL A 225 -39.25 25.87 -16.41
CA VAL A 225 -39.20 26.49 -15.07
C VAL A 225 -40.59 26.87 -14.62
N SER A 226 -41.09 26.17 -13.69
CA SER A 226 -41.99 26.64 -12.65
C SER A 226 -41.41 26.22 -11.32
#